data_be45378d0e81b18f9dcf0199be36e2e0
#
_entry.id   be45378d0e81b18f9dcf0199be36e2e0
#
_cell.length_a   1.000
_cell.length_b   1.000
_cell.length_c   1.000
_cell.angle_alpha   90.00
_cell.angle_beta   90.00
_cell.angle_gamma   90.00
#
_symmetry.space_group_name_H-M   'P 1'
#
loop_
_entity.id
_entity.type
_entity.pdbx_description
1 polymer ?
#
loop_
_entity_poly.entity_id
_entity_poly.type
_entity_poly.pdbx_seq_one_letter_code
_entity_poly.pdbx_strand_id
1 'polypeptide(L)'
;MSKILKRIFTSLSISILIYLGIASGLTYFGGPDAAEDTTAMNGTVMSKAGSIEQGDIVDQGIDFSEMMLDYSDMPALQSYTARDGTLLDYRYYHSDSNKVLILLHGSGWHSQQFFPLAKYISEQGLAQVVTPDLRGHGMSPKRRGDIDYLGQFEDDLADLIGQLKQDAELKDVKNSSIIMGGHSSGGGLAIRFAGGEYGDLADAYLLLAPFIYYNAPTTRPNAGGWAKPYTARIIGLSMLNSIGIHRFDYLTSIEFNMPTAVRNGTETLAYSFRLNASFSPRDYVKALGAITQPLFLLAGSADETMFADKYQALISSTLPDNDQAEVKVLPGISHMGIVVNPDVRPAIKQWLREL
;
A
#
# COMPACT_ATOMS: atom_id res chain seq x y z
N MET A 1 -13.28 44.09 27.72
CA MET A 1 -13.91 42.95 27.05
C MET A 1 -15.34 42.77 27.60
N SER A 2 -16.38 42.84 26.73
CA SER A 2 -17.76 42.74 27.17
C SER A 2 -18.06 41.39 27.85
N LYS A 3 -19.08 41.32 28.74
CA LYS A 3 -19.49 40.07 29.39
C LYS A 3 -19.84 38.96 28.38
N ILE A 4 -20.37 39.36 27.20
CA ILE A 4 -20.68 38.45 26.09
C ILE A 4 -19.41 37.85 25.51
N LEU A 5 -18.38 38.66 25.25
CA LEU A 5 -17.10 38.19 24.70
C LEU A 5 -16.37 37.24 25.63
N LYS A 6 -16.42 37.51 26.96
CA LYS A 6 -15.89 36.54 27.95
C LYS A 6 -16.60 35.21 27.95
N ARG A 7 -17.95 35.20 27.86
CA ARG A 7 -18.73 33.96 27.78
C ARG A 7 -18.43 33.15 26.53
N ILE A 8 -18.33 33.83 25.35
CA ILE A 8 -17.96 33.15 24.10
C ILE A 8 -16.56 32.53 24.21
N PHE A 9 -15.59 33.29 24.76
CA PHE A 9 -14.22 32.79 24.93
C PHE A 9 -14.14 31.60 25.88
N THR A 10 -14.87 31.66 27.02
CA THR A 10 -14.94 30.55 27.98
C THR A 10 -15.62 29.32 27.36
N SER A 11 -16.72 29.48 26.63
CA SER A 11 -17.40 28.37 25.93
C SER A 11 -16.50 27.70 24.89
N LEU A 12 -15.79 28.50 24.08
CA LEU A 12 -14.85 28.00 23.07
C LEU A 12 -13.70 27.22 23.72
N SER A 13 -13.11 27.76 24.81
CA SER A 13 -12.02 27.09 25.55
C SER A 13 -12.48 25.74 26.11
N ILE A 14 -13.67 25.67 26.69
CA ILE A 14 -14.24 24.42 27.21
C ILE A 14 -14.44 23.41 26.07
N SER A 15 -14.98 23.84 24.92
CA SER A 15 -15.19 22.98 23.76
C SER A 15 -13.85 22.39 23.23
N ILE A 16 -12.80 23.22 23.17
CA ILE A 16 -11.45 22.76 22.76
C ILE A 16 -10.91 21.75 23.77
N LEU A 17 -11.04 21.98 25.08
CA LEU A 17 -10.56 21.07 26.11
C LEU A 17 -11.30 19.72 26.06
N ILE A 18 -12.62 19.75 25.84
CA ILE A 18 -13.40 18.52 25.65
C ILE A 18 -12.93 17.75 24.39
N TYR A 19 -12.75 18.46 23.29
CA TYR A 19 -12.27 17.86 22.02
C TYR A 19 -10.90 17.19 22.22
N LEU A 20 -9.95 17.91 22.83
CA LEU A 20 -8.61 17.38 23.13
C LEU A 20 -8.66 16.20 24.10
N GLY A 21 -9.53 16.26 25.13
CA GLY A 21 -9.72 15.17 26.08
C GLY A 21 -10.24 13.89 25.40
N ILE A 22 -11.24 14.01 24.52
CA ILE A 22 -11.78 12.89 23.74
C ILE A 22 -10.72 12.35 22.79
N ALA A 23 -10.09 13.20 21.99
CA ALA A 23 -9.06 12.79 21.05
C ALA A 23 -7.90 12.07 21.73
N SER A 24 -7.39 12.61 22.85
CA SER A 24 -6.31 11.99 23.62
C SER A 24 -6.73 10.67 24.25
N GLY A 25 -7.94 10.61 24.81
CA GLY A 25 -8.51 9.37 25.38
C GLY A 25 -8.62 8.26 24.33
N LEU A 26 -9.18 8.55 23.18
CA LEU A 26 -9.27 7.60 22.06
C LEU A 26 -7.89 7.16 21.57
N THR A 27 -6.95 8.09 21.49
CA THR A 27 -5.56 7.79 21.07
C THR A 27 -4.86 6.86 22.03
N TYR A 28 -4.96 7.13 23.34
CA TYR A 28 -4.22 6.38 24.36
C TYR A 28 -4.85 5.02 24.66
N PHE A 29 -6.17 4.98 24.87
CA PHE A 29 -6.88 3.75 25.26
C PHE A 29 -7.42 2.95 24.08
N GLY A 30 -7.37 3.48 22.87
CA GLY A 30 -7.92 2.86 21.67
C GLY A 30 -6.95 1.96 20.89
N GLY A 31 -5.75 1.72 21.40
CA GLY A 31 -4.73 0.91 20.73
C GLY A 31 -4.32 -0.32 21.53
N PRO A 32 -3.26 -1.02 21.11
CA PRO A 32 -2.66 -2.10 21.87
C PRO A 32 -2.09 -1.58 23.18
N ASP A 33 -1.82 -2.47 24.14
CA ASP A 33 -1.18 -2.10 25.38
C ASP A 33 0.21 -1.48 25.12
N ALA A 34 0.62 -0.54 26.00
CA ALA A 34 1.87 0.23 25.80
C ALA A 34 3.13 -0.66 25.64
N ALA A 35 3.13 -1.86 26.24
CA ALA A 35 4.20 -2.83 26.07
C ALA A 35 4.23 -3.47 24.68
N GLU A 36 3.07 -3.65 24.05
CA GLU A 36 2.93 -4.18 22.68
C GLU A 36 3.27 -3.12 21.64
N ASP A 37 2.92 -1.84 21.87
CA ASP A 37 3.28 -0.71 21.00
C ASP A 37 4.79 -0.60 20.77
N THR A 38 5.59 -0.74 21.85
CA THR A 38 7.07 -0.67 21.76
C THR A 38 7.68 -1.90 21.11
N THR A 39 7.06 -3.06 21.25
CA THR A 39 7.53 -4.33 20.71
C THR A 39 7.26 -4.42 19.21
N ALA A 40 6.11 -3.93 18.74
CA ALA A 40 5.78 -3.84 17.31
C ALA A 40 6.76 -2.94 16.55
N MET A 41 7.18 -1.83 17.13
CA MET A 41 8.15 -0.89 16.54
C MET A 41 9.59 -1.42 16.51
N ASN A 42 9.97 -2.28 17.44
CA ASN A 42 11.33 -2.82 17.53
C ASN A 42 11.54 -4.13 16.73
N GLY A 43 10.57 -4.56 15.93
CA GLY A 43 10.67 -5.75 15.10
C GLY A 43 10.61 -7.08 15.86
N THR A 44 10.36 -7.03 17.17
CA THR A 44 10.24 -8.22 18.01
C THR A 44 8.79 -8.40 18.44
N VAL A 45 7.88 -8.59 17.47
CA VAL A 45 6.57 -9.13 17.81
C VAL A 45 6.75 -10.61 18.07
N MET A 46 7.16 -10.95 19.28
CA MET A 46 6.80 -12.24 19.85
C MET A 46 5.30 -12.14 20.15
N SER A 47 4.47 -12.47 19.13
CA SER A 47 3.09 -12.79 19.42
C SER A 47 3.14 -13.91 20.48
N LYS A 48 2.36 -13.77 21.55
CA LYS A 48 1.83 -14.94 22.24
C LYS A 48 0.92 -15.65 21.22
N ALA A 49 1.56 -16.30 20.24
CA ALA A 49 0.91 -17.26 19.37
C ALA A 49 0.44 -18.37 20.30
N GLY A 50 -0.83 -18.39 20.63
CA GLY A 50 -1.50 -19.65 20.85
C GLY A 50 -1.12 -20.51 19.64
N SER A 51 -0.70 -21.73 19.86
CA SER A 51 -0.42 -22.73 18.83
C SER A 51 -1.61 -22.78 17.86
N ILE A 52 -1.45 -22.16 16.70
CA ILE A 52 -2.43 -22.24 15.61
C ILE A 52 -2.17 -23.58 14.96
N GLU A 53 -3.11 -24.51 15.09
CA GLU A 53 -3.07 -25.80 14.42
C GLU A 53 -3.26 -25.58 12.91
N GLN A 54 -2.76 -26.51 12.10
CA GLN A 54 -2.70 -26.49 10.62
C GLN A 54 -4.07 -26.29 9.91
N GLY A 55 -5.19 -26.23 10.66
CA GLY A 55 -6.54 -25.94 10.18
C GLY A 55 -6.87 -24.45 10.03
N ASP A 56 -6.08 -23.55 10.64
CA ASP A 56 -6.44 -22.13 10.79
C ASP A 56 -6.04 -21.25 9.59
N ILE A 57 -5.40 -21.80 8.56
CA ILE A 57 -4.91 -21.03 7.39
C ILE A 57 -6.08 -20.54 6.54
N VAL A 58 -7.21 -21.25 6.53
CA VAL A 58 -8.38 -20.94 5.70
C VAL A 58 -9.43 -20.09 6.42
N ASP A 59 -9.38 -20.00 7.73
CA ASP A 59 -10.43 -19.35 8.54
C ASP A 59 -10.19 -17.84 8.79
N GLN A 60 -9.11 -17.25 8.26
CA GLN A 60 -8.69 -15.88 8.54
C GLN A 60 -8.66 -14.94 7.31
N GLY A 61 -9.51 -15.16 6.33
CA GLY A 61 -9.86 -14.18 5.31
C GLY A 61 -9.04 -14.21 4.03
N ILE A 62 -7.71 -14.33 4.04
CA ILE A 62 -6.87 -14.38 2.83
C ILE A 62 -6.21 -15.76 2.71
N ASP A 63 -6.31 -16.38 1.55
CA ASP A 63 -5.56 -17.58 1.22
C ASP A 63 -4.12 -17.24 0.81
N PHE A 64 -3.16 -17.57 1.67
CA PHE A 64 -1.73 -17.40 1.41
C PHE A 64 -1.06 -18.66 0.84
N SER A 65 -1.77 -19.74 0.59
CA SER A 65 -1.19 -20.99 0.10
C SER A 65 -0.46 -20.81 -1.23
N GLU A 66 -0.99 -19.95 -2.11
CA GLU A 66 -0.38 -19.62 -3.39
C GLU A 66 0.95 -18.83 -3.26
N MET A 67 1.25 -18.29 -2.08
CA MET A 67 2.51 -17.58 -1.81
C MET A 67 3.64 -18.50 -1.31
N MET A 68 3.37 -19.78 -1.12
CA MET A 68 4.39 -20.78 -0.72
C MET A 68 5.19 -21.26 -1.95
N LEU A 69 6.06 -20.38 -2.44
CA LEU A 69 6.82 -20.56 -3.67
C LEU A 69 8.32 -20.71 -3.37
N ASP A 70 9.05 -21.25 -4.35
CA ASP A 70 10.51 -21.19 -4.34
C ASP A 70 10.97 -19.79 -4.82
N TYR A 71 11.64 -19.07 -3.93
CA TYR A 71 12.16 -17.74 -4.16
C TYR A 71 13.67 -17.69 -4.38
N SER A 72 14.32 -18.84 -4.58
CA SER A 72 15.79 -18.94 -4.71
C SER A 72 16.36 -18.18 -5.90
N ASP A 73 15.60 -18.05 -6.98
CA ASP A 73 15.97 -17.35 -8.22
C ASP A 73 15.67 -15.85 -8.21
N MET A 74 15.26 -15.27 -7.08
CA MET A 74 15.01 -13.83 -7.03
C MET A 74 16.28 -13.03 -7.30
N PRO A 75 16.19 -11.91 -8.07
CA PRO A 75 17.30 -10.98 -8.19
C PRO A 75 17.76 -10.46 -6.83
N ALA A 76 19.07 -10.21 -6.70
CA ALA A 76 19.62 -9.55 -5.51
C ALA A 76 18.96 -8.19 -5.28
N LEU A 77 18.89 -7.77 -4.02
CA LEU A 77 18.47 -6.41 -3.67
C LEU A 77 19.50 -5.41 -4.16
N GLN A 78 19.03 -4.34 -4.75
CA GLN A 78 19.77 -3.11 -5.05
C GLN A 78 19.24 -2.02 -4.14
N SER A 79 19.98 -0.92 -3.98
CA SER A 79 19.55 0.18 -3.11
C SER A 79 19.59 1.50 -3.86
N TYR A 80 18.69 2.39 -3.47
CA TYR A 80 18.69 3.79 -3.87
C TYR A 80 18.69 4.69 -2.64
N THR A 81 19.12 5.93 -2.81
CA THR A 81 19.17 6.91 -1.73
C THR A 81 17.99 7.86 -1.82
N ALA A 82 17.10 7.82 -0.84
CA ALA A 82 16.03 8.78 -0.70
C ALA A 82 16.58 10.17 -0.34
N ARG A 83 15.81 11.24 -0.58
CA ARG A 83 16.19 12.66 -0.35
C ARG A 83 16.63 12.96 1.09
N ASP A 84 16.22 12.16 2.05
CA ASP A 84 16.62 12.28 3.47
C ASP A 84 17.91 11.50 3.80
N GLY A 85 18.56 10.91 2.78
CA GLY A 85 19.77 10.10 2.91
C GLY A 85 19.54 8.65 3.34
N THR A 86 18.28 8.20 3.50
CA THR A 86 17.96 6.81 3.83
C THR A 86 18.19 5.94 2.61
N LEU A 87 18.89 4.80 2.78
CA LEU A 87 18.97 3.76 1.77
C LEU A 87 17.69 2.93 1.81
N LEU A 88 17.06 2.77 0.65
CA LEU A 88 15.88 1.96 0.43
C LEU A 88 16.18 0.92 -0.65
N ASP A 89 15.63 -0.27 -0.49
CA ASP A 89 15.97 -1.40 -1.34
C ASP A 89 14.90 -1.66 -2.39
N TYR A 90 15.30 -2.27 -3.51
CA TYR A 90 14.41 -2.74 -4.56
C TYR A 90 15.02 -3.96 -5.28
N ARG A 91 14.19 -4.71 -6.00
CA ARG A 91 14.65 -5.72 -6.95
C ARG A 91 14.41 -5.24 -8.37
N TYR A 92 15.36 -5.53 -9.23
CA TYR A 92 15.30 -5.18 -10.65
C TYR A 92 15.31 -6.44 -11.50
N TYR A 93 14.32 -6.56 -12.37
CA TYR A 93 14.16 -7.62 -13.35
C TYR A 93 14.41 -7.05 -14.73
N HIS A 94 15.55 -7.38 -15.29
CA HIS A 94 16.03 -6.86 -16.57
C HIS A 94 15.12 -7.32 -17.73
N SER A 95 14.93 -6.44 -18.70
CA SER A 95 14.32 -6.71 -20.01
C SER A 95 14.84 -5.71 -21.04
N ASP A 96 14.82 -6.05 -22.32
CA ASP A 96 15.15 -5.13 -23.43
C ASP A 96 14.00 -4.17 -23.78
N SER A 97 12.92 -4.17 -23.01
CA SER A 97 11.78 -3.27 -23.21
C SER A 97 12.11 -1.83 -22.87
N ASN A 98 11.53 -0.89 -23.60
CA ASN A 98 11.57 0.55 -23.28
C ASN A 98 10.49 0.98 -22.27
N LYS A 99 9.85 0.04 -21.58
CA LYS A 99 8.89 0.26 -20.50
C LYS A 99 9.49 -0.17 -19.18
N VAL A 100 9.27 0.61 -18.14
CA VAL A 100 9.65 0.27 -16.75
C VAL A 100 8.38 0.19 -15.92
N LEU A 101 8.07 -0.99 -15.40
CA LEU A 101 6.94 -1.22 -14.50
C LEU A 101 7.43 -1.25 -13.05
N ILE A 102 6.99 -0.28 -12.25
CA ILE A 102 7.25 -0.23 -10.81
C ILE A 102 6.05 -0.83 -10.10
N LEU A 103 6.24 -1.95 -9.37
CA LEU A 103 5.17 -2.67 -8.68
C LEU A 103 5.27 -2.50 -7.16
N LEU A 104 4.26 -1.86 -6.58
CA LEU A 104 4.16 -1.53 -5.15
C LEU A 104 3.44 -2.66 -4.40
N HIS A 105 4.13 -3.26 -3.42
CA HIS A 105 3.62 -4.39 -2.65
C HIS A 105 2.43 -4.04 -1.74
N GLY A 106 1.65 -5.05 -1.36
CA GLY A 106 0.56 -4.96 -0.41
C GLY A 106 1.02 -4.89 1.05
N SER A 107 0.06 -4.71 1.96
CA SER A 107 0.30 -4.62 3.40
C SER A 107 1.05 -5.83 3.93
N GLY A 108 2.03 -5.57 4.80
CA GLY A 108 2.81 -6.62 5.47
C GLY A 108 3.93 -7.24 4.64
N TRP A 109 3.89 -7.08 3.31
CA TRP A 109 4.84 -7.66 2.36
C TRP A 109 6.00 -6.72 2.01
N HIS A 110 6.77 -7.13 1.00
CA HIS A 110 7.89 -6.40 0.40
C HIS A 110 8.10 -6.86 -1.06
N SER A 111 9.19 -6.49 -1.71
CA SER A 111 9.50 -6.78 -3.13
C SER A 111 9.32 -8.25 -3.55
N GLN A 112 9.49 -9.21 -2.63
CA GLN A 112 9.32 -10.64 -2.88
C GLN A 112 7.91 -10.99 -3.39
N GLN A 113 6.87 -10.24 -2.99
CA GLN A 113 5.48 -10.53 -3.35
C GLN A 113 5.27 -10.72 -4.85
N PHE A 114 6.00 -9.95 -5.66
CA PHE A 114 5.82 -9.94 -7.11
C PHE A 114 6.74 -10.88 -7.87
N PHE A 115 7.58 -11.66 -7.21
CA PHE A 115 8.62 -12.44 -7.88
C PHE A 115 8.14 -13.21 -9.11
N PRO A 116 7.07 -14.04 -9.07
CA PRO A 116 6.63 -14.81 -10.23
C PRO A 116 6.11 -13.94 -11.38
N LEU A 117 5.40 -12.87 -11.05
CA LEU A 117 4.83 -11.95 -12.04
C LEU A 117 5.91 -11.08 -12.67
N ALA A 118 6.81 -10.51 -11.86
CA ALA A 118 7.90 -9.67 -12.32
C ALA A 118 8.87 -10.44 -13.22
N LYS A 119 9.25 -11.66 -12.82
CA LYS A 119 10.06 -12.58 -13.63
C LYS A 119 9.41 -12.87 -14.98
N TYR A 120 8.12 -13.23 -14.98
CA TYR A 120 7.38 -13.47 -16.22
C TYR A 120 7.36 -12.25 -17.14
N ILE A 121 7.03 -11.07 -16.61
CA ILE A 121 6.92 -9.84 -17.42
C ILE A 121 8.27 -9.50 -18.07
N SER A 122 9.36 -9.57 -17.32
CA SER A 122 10.69 -9.26 -17.83
C SER A 122 11.18 -10.29 -18.85
N GLU A 123 11.04 -11.60 -18.59
CA GLU A 123 11.44 -12.68 -19.49
C GLU A 123 10.64 -12.68 -20.81
N GLN A 124 9.40 -12.18 -20.79
CA GLN A 124 8.59 -12.03 -22.01
C GLN A 124 8.87 -10.74 -22.80
N GLY A 125 9.85 -9.93 -22.36
CA GLY A 125 10.21 -8.67 -23.03
C GLY A 125 9.12 -7.60 -22.96
N LEU A 126 8.21 -7.68 -21.97
CA LEU A 126 7.06 -6.77 -21.89
C LEU A 126 7.40 -5.45 -21.21
N ALA A 127 8.18 -5.53 -20.13
CA ALA A 127 8.71 -4.39 -19.38
C ALA A 127 9.93 -4.81 -18.58
N GLN A 128 10.82 -3.88 -18.28
CA GLN A 128 11.73 -3.97 -17.15
C GLN A 128 10.89 -3.83 -15.88
N VAL A 129 11.12 -4.63 -14.83
CA VAL A 129 10.28 -4.57 -13.64
C VAL A 129 11.12 -4.18 -12.42
N VAL A 130 10.62 -3.22 -11.67
CA VAL A 130 11.19 -2.74 -10.40
C VAL A 130 10.18 -3.01 -9.29
N THR A 131 10.60 -3.74 -8.25
CA THR A 131 9.78 -4.01 -7.08
C THR A 131 10.47 -3.43 -5.86
N PRO A 132 10.09 -2.21 -5.39
CA PRO A 132 10.69 -1.61 -4.21
C PRO A 132 10.22 -2.29 -2.93
N ASP A 133 11.12 -2.33 -1.93
CA ASP A 133 10.74 -2.47 -0.53
C ASP A 133 10.35 -1.09 -0.03
N LEU A 134 9.04 -0.84 0.13
CA LEU A 134 8.56 0.46 0.61
C LEU A 134 9.15 0.77 1.99
N ARG A 135 9.42 2.03 2.27
CA ARG A 135 9.96 2.46 3.58
C ARG A 135 9.20 1.80 4.73
N GLY A 136 9.92 1.31 5.74
CA GLY A 136 9.34 0.56 6.86
C GLY A 136 9.09 -0.92 6.58
N HIS A 137 9.45 -1.42 5.39
CA HIS A 137 9.28 -2.83 4.98
C HIS A 137 10.62 -3.46 4.55
N GLY A 138 10.56 -4.75 4.22
CA GLY A 138 11.69 -5.51 3.70
C GLY A 138 12.62 -6.02 4.80
N MET A 139 13.86 -6.37 4.41
CA MET A 139 14.78 -7.07 5.31
C MET A 139 15.28 -6.21 6.47
N SER A 140 15.66 -4.96 6.21
CA SER A 140 16.38 -4.14 7.20
C SER A 140 15.92 -2.68 7.21
N PRO A 141 14.62 -2.41 7.41
CA PRO A 141 14.15 -1.04 7.45
C PRO A 141 14.71 -0.33 8.71
N LYS A 142 15.01 0.97 8.58
CA LYS A 142 15.44 1.81 9.71
C LYS A 142 14.43 1.77 10.87
N ARG A 143 13.15 1.76 10.54
CA ARG A 143 12.02 1.57 11.46
C ARG A 143 10.97 0.71 10.76
N ARG A 144 10.72 -0.46 11.29
CA ARG A 144 9.72 -1.37 10.73
C ARG A 144 8.31 -0.86 11.04
N GLY A 145 7.47 -0.77 10.01
CA GLY A 145 6.08 -0.35 10.14
C GLY A 145 5.87 1.15 10.42
N ASP A 146 6.90 1.99 10.21
CA ASP A 146 6.81 3.43 10.45
C ASP A 146 7.55 4.24 9.38
N ILE A 147 7.08 5.47 9.19
CA ILE A 147 7.65 6.51 8.31
C ILE A 147 7.76 7.84 9.07
N ASP A 148 8.32 8.90 8.49
CA ASP A 148 8.48 10.17 9.19
C ASP A 148 7.27 11.08 9.06
N TYR A 149 6.62 11.11 7.88
CA TYR A 149 5.48 12.00 7.59
C TYR A 149 4.56 11.40 6.51
N LEU A 150 3.31 11.87 6.48
CA LEU A 150 2.33 11.55 5.43
C LEU A 150 2.82 12.14 4.09
N GLY A 151 2.93 11.31 3.07
CA GLY A 151 3.47 11.71 1.75
C GLY A 151 4.90 11.22 1.50
N GLN A 152 5.56 10.63 2.51
CA GLN A 152 6.94 10.17 2.34
C GLN A 152 7.08 9.01 1.33
N PHE A 153 6.06 8.18 1.16
CA PHE A 153 6.08 7.15 0.13
C PHE A 153 6.12 7.74 -1.28
N GLU A 154 5.34 8.80 -1.53
CA GLU A 154 5.32 9.49 -2.82
C GLU A 154 6.67 10.14 -3.11
N ASP A 155 7.30 10.75 -2.09
CA ASP A 155 8.65 11.32 -2.18
C ASP A 155 9.69 10.25 -2.49
N ASP A 156 9.67 9.10 -1.78
CA ASP A 156 10.58 7.98 -2.00
C ASP A 156 10.44 7.40 -3.43
N LEU A 157 9.21 7.30 -3.93
CA LEU A 157 8.95 6.81 -5.29
C LEU A 157 9.42 7.79 -6.36
N ALA A 158 9.26 9.09 -6.14
CA ALA A 158 9.81 10.12 -7.04
C ALA A 158 11.34 10.07 -7.06
N ASP A 159 11.98 9.88 -5.91
CA ASP A 159 13.44 9.72 -5.80
C ASP A 159 13.92 8.43 -6.51
N LEU A 160 13.20 7.31 -6.35
CA LEU A 160 13.47 6.06 -7.07
C LEU A 160 13.41 6.28 -8.59
N ILE A 161 12.32 6.87 -9.10
CA ILE A 161 12.16 7.15 -10.53
C ILE A 161 13.30 8.03 -11.04
N GLY A 162 13.64 9.07 -10.26
CA GLY A 162 14.75 9.98 -10.59
C GLY A 162 16.09 9.26 -10.71
N GLN A 163 16.40 8.34 -9.78
CA GLN A 163 17.65 7.55 -9.83
C GLN A 163 17.64 6.52 -10.97
N LEU A 164 16.53 5.79 -11.17
CA LEU A 164 16.42 4.84 -12.28
C LEU A 164 16.67 5.52 -13.64
N LYS A 165 16.18 6.76 -13.84
CA LYS A 165 16.41 7.53 -15.06
C LYS A 165 17.85 8.06 -15.22
N GLN A 166 18.63 8.11 -14.15
CA GLN A 166 20.02 8.58 -14.15
C GLN A 166 21.02 7.44 -14.16
N ASP A 167 20.61 6.22 -13.84
CA ASP A 167 21.49 5.07 -13.75
C ASP A 167 21.95 4.62 -15.13
N ALA A 168 23.26 4.77 -15.40
CA ALA A 168 23.88 4.41 -16.67
C ALA A 168 23.96 2.89 -16.91
N GLU A 169 23.83 2.08 -15.84
CA GLU A 169 23.85 0.62 -15.92
C GLU A 169 22.50 0.05 -16.33
N LEU A 170 21.41 0.82 -16.07
CA LEU A 170 20.07 0.46 -16.49
C LEU A 170 19.86 0.95 -17.93
N LYS A 171 20.00 0.04 -18.89
CA LYS A 171 19.86 0.36 -20.32
C LYS A 171 18.53 1.06 -20.62
N ASP A 172 18.65 2.26 -21.20
CA ASP A 172 17.56 3.05 -21.78
C ASP A 172 16.40 3.46 -20.88
N VAL A 173 16.51 3.32 -19.54
CA VAL A 173 15.46 3.77 -18.59
C VAL A 173 15.21 5.28 -18.69
N LYS A 174 16.22 6.05 -19.09
CA LYS A 174 16.09 7.52 -19.23
C LYS A 174 14.95 7.95 -20.15
N ASN A 175 14.71 7.20 -21.22
CA ASN A 175 13.67 7.48 -22.22
C ASN A 175 12.52 6.47 -22.17
N SER A 176 12.47 5.63 -21.15
CA SER A 176 11.43 4.62 -20.99
C SER A 176 10.15 5.23 -20.43
N SER A 177 9.02 4.67 -20.87
CA SER A 177 7.74 4.92 -20.23
C SER A 177 7.69 4.28 -18.87
N ILE A 178 7.28 5.05 -17.86
CA ILE A 178 7.12 4.58 -16.47
C ILE A 178 5.67 4.14 -16.26
N ILE A 179 5.49 2.88 -15.90
CA ILE A 179 4.20 2.33 -15.50
C ILE A 179 4.22 2.17 -13.98
N MET A 180 3.31 2.84 -13.28
CA MET A 180 3.16 2.67 -11.83
C MET A 180 2.10 1.62 -11.58
N GLY A 181 2.45 0.57 -10.86
CA GLY A 181 1.51 -0.49 -10.51
C GLY A 181 1.54 -0.81 -9.03
N GLY A 182 0.52 -1.54 -8.56
CA GLY A 182 0.52 -1.99 -7.17
C GLY A 182 -0.61 -2.95 -6.86
N HIS A 183 -0.37 -3.78 -5.85
CA HIS A 183 -1.32 -4.76 -5.35
C HIS A 183 -1.92 -4.29 -4.02
N SER A 184 -3.22 -4.50 -3.83
CA SER A 184 -3.89 -4.24 -2.56
C SER A 184 -3.61 -2.80 -2.07
N SER A 185 -3.02 -2.61 -0.89
CA SER A 185 -2.63 -1.28 -0.38
C SER A 185 -1.59 -0.59 -1.29
N GLY A 186 -0.69 -1.34 -1.94
CA GLY A 186 0.20 -0.78 -2.96
C GLY A 186 -0.55 -0.22 -4.17
N GLY A 187 -1.70 -0.83 -4.54
CA GLY A 187 -2.62 -0.26 -5.53
C GLY A 187 -3.27 1.04 -5.06
N GLY A 188 -3.63 1.12 -3.78
CA GLY A 188 -4.09 2.36 -3.15
C GLY A 188 -3.01 3.46 -3.17
N LEU A 189 -1.74 3.09 -2.93
CA LEU A 189 -0.61 4.01 -3.02
C LEU A 189 -0.37 4.49 -4.46
N ALA A 190 -0.52 3.61 -5.47
CA ALA A 190 -0.44 4.01 -6.87
C ALA A 190 -1.51 5.05 -7.24
N ILE A 191 -2.76 4.87 -6.76
CA ILE A 191 -3.84 5.86 -6.92
C ILE A 191 -3.50 7.18 -6.20
N ARG A 192 -2.95 7.09 -4.99
CA ARG A 192 -2.53 8.26 -4.21
C ARG A 192 -1.42 9.03 -4.92
N PHE A 193 -0.42 8.32 -5.46
CA PHE A 193 0.65 8.89 -6.27
C PHE A 193 0.10 9.62 -7.51
N ALA A 194 -0.83 8.98 -8.22
CA ALA A 194 -1.47 9.54 -9.41
C ALA A 194 -2.23 10.85 -9.14
N GLY A 195 -2.96 10.90 -8.03
CA GLY A 195 -3.71 12.11 -7.61
C GLY A 195 -2.88 13.14 -6.85
N GLY A 196 -1.58 12.88 -6.63
CA GLY A 196 -0.64 13.73 -5.89
C GLY A 196 0.24 14.60 -6.80
N GLU A 197 1.31 15.14 -6.20
CA GLU A 197 2.27 16.04 -6.85
C GLU A 197 3.05 15.35 -7.99
N TYR A 198 3.26 14.03 -7.89
CA TYR A 198 4.14 13.27 -8.77
C TYR A 198 3.40 12.42 -9.82
N GLY A 199 2.07 12.60 -9.97
CA GLY A 199 1.27 11.80 -10.89
C GLY A 199 1.77 11.81 -12.33
N ASP A 200 2.31 12.93 -12.79
CA ASP A 200 2.87 13.11 -14.13
C ASP A 200 4.20 12.36 -14.37
N LEU A 201 4.79 11.75 -13.33
CA LEU A 201 5.98 10.91 -13.50
C LEU A 201 5.65 9.51 -14.03
N ALA A 202 4.38 9.11 -14.01
CA ALA A 202 3.91 7.84 -14.56
C ALA A 202 3.12 8.06 -15.85
N ASP A 203 3.41 7.24 -16.86
CA ASP A 203 2.79 7.27 -18.19
C ASP A 203 1.57 6.32 -18.27
N ALA A 204 1.43 5.37 -17.33
CA ALA A 204 0.30 4.45 -17.24
C ALA A 204 0.19 3.85 -15.82
N TYR A 205 -0.96 3.24 -15.49
CA TYR A 205 -1.24 2.64 -14.19
C TYR A 205 -1.74 1.20 -14.30
N LEU A 206 -1.14 0.27 -13.52
CA LEU A 206 -1.54 -1.13 -13.39
C LEU A 206 -2.00 -1.42 -11.95
N LEU A 207 -3.29 -1.55 -11.74
CA LEU A 207 -3.88 -1.77 -10.42
C LEU A 207 -4.31 -3.23 -10.26
N LEU A 208 -3.71 -3.95 -9.31
CA LEU A 208 -3.98 -5.36 -9.03
C LEU A 208 -4.77 -5.49 -7.73
N ALA A 209 -6.06 -5.78 -7.81
CA ALA A 209 -6.98 -5.87 -6.67
C ALA A 209 -6.78 -4.72 -5.64
N PRO A 210 -6.82 -3.43 -6.06
CA PRO A 210 -6.37 -2.32 -5.24
C PRO A 210 -7.28 -2.09 -4.02
N PHE A 211 -6.69 -1.96 -2.83
CA PHE A 211 -7.37 -1.39 -1.67
C PHE A 211 -7.47 0.13 -1.86
N ILE A 212 -8.61 0.61 -2.31
CA ILE A 212 -8.78 2.03 -2.65
C ILE A 212 -8.90 2.89 -1.39
N TYR A 213 -9.82 2.53 -0.49
CA TYR A 213 -10.00 3.16 0.80
C TYR A 213 -10.96 2.33 1.68
N TYR A 214 -10.93 2.51 3.01
CA TYR A 214 -11.73 1.69 3.94
C TYR A 214 -13.24 1.78 3.72
N ASN A 215 -13.76 2.90 3.20
CA ASN A 215 -15.17 3.11 2.90
C ASN A 215 -15.49 3.10 1.40
N ALA A 216 -14.55 2.70 0.54
CA ALA A 216 -14.83 2.51 -0.87
C ALA A 216 -15.82 1.35 -1.07
N PRO A 217 -16.71 1.41 -2.07
CA PRO A 217 -17.69 0.35 -2.32
C PRO A 217 -17.05 -1.00 -2.64
N THR A 218 -15.78 -1.00 -3.03
CA THR A 218 -14.98 -2.18 -3.37
C THR A 218 -14.41 -2.89 -2.15
N THR A 219 -14.37 -2.27 -0.98
CA THR A 219 -13.74 -2.83 0.23
C THR A 219 -14.75 -3.67 1.01
N ARG A 220 -14.42 -4.95 1.29
CA ARG A 220 -15.24 -5.79 2.15
C ARG A 220 -15.11 -5.36 3.61
N PRO A 221 -16.18 -5.46 4.41
CA PRO A 221 -16.11 -5.23 5.85
C PRO A 221 -15.00 -6.08 6.50
N ASN A 222 -14.18 -5.46 7.36
CA ASN A 222 -13.08 -6.10 8.08
C ASN A 222 -12.01 -6.76 7.18
N ALA A 223 -11.96 -6.45 5.88
CA ALA A 223 -11.05 -7.07 4.91
C ALA A 223 -10.93 -8.60 5.11
N GLY A 224 -12.08 -9.27 5.35
CA GLY A 224 -12.13 -10.71 5.59
C GLY A 224 -11.41 -11.20 6.87
N GLY A 225 -11.06 -10.33 7.82
CA GLY A 225 -10.31 -10.69 9.03
C GLY A 225 -8.78 -10.57 8.90
N TRP A 226 -8.28 -10.21 7.72
CA TRP A 226 -6.85 -9.98 7.48
C TRP A 226 -6.26 -8.90 8.37
N ALA A 227 -6.96 -7.78 8.54
CA ALA A 227 -6.48 -6.61 9.27
C ALA A 227 -7.26 -6.39 10.56
N LYS A 228 -6.54 -6.03 11.62
CA LYS A 228 -7.10 -5.61 12.92
C LYS A 228 -6.82 -4.12 13.13
N PRO A 229 -7.70 -3.21 12.66
CA PRO A 229 -7.53 -1.78 12.88
C PRO A 229 -7.91 -1.41 14.33
N TYR A 230 -7.09 -0.59 14.95
CA TYR A 230 -7.38 0.07 16.22
C TYR A 230 -8.23 1.31 15.96
N THR A 231 -9.50 1.11 15.62
CA THR A 231 -10.40 2.15 15.10
C THR A 231 -10.52 3.35 16.03
N ALA A 232 -10.62 3.15 17.35
CA ALA A 232 -10.69 4.25 18.30
C ALA A 232 -9.42 5.10 18.26
N ARG A 233 -8.23 4.49 18.22
CA ARG A 233 -6.95 5.18 18.09
C ARG A 233 -6.86 5.94 16.77
N ILE A 234 -7.27 5.33 15.65
CA ILE A 234 -7.29 5.98 14.33
C ILE A 234 -8.16 7.23 14.37
N ILE A 235 -9.35 7.16 14.98
CA ILE A 235 -10.24 8.32 15.15
C ILE A 235 -9.56 9.39 16.01
N GLY A 236 -8.99 9.04 17.17
CA GLY A 236 -8.31 9.97 18.06
C GLY A 236 -7.14 10.68 17.37
N LEU A 237 -6.29 9.94 16.67
CA LEU A 237 -5.17 10.50 15.89
C LEU A 237 -5.65 11.38 14.73
N SER A 238 -6.70 10.99 14.03
CA SER A 238 -7.31 11.80 12.98
C SER A 238 -7.87 13.12 13.53
N MET A 239 -8.48 13.11 14.71
CA MET A 239 -8.93 14.31 15.41
C MET A 239 -7.75 15.22 15.77
N LEU A 240 -6.66 14.68 16.34
CA LEU A 240 -5.45 15.45 16.65
C LEU A 240 -4.82 16.04 15.39
N ASN A 241 -4.72 15.26 14.31
CA ASN A 241 -4.20 15.71 13.02
C ASN A 241 -5.01 16.85 12.43
N SER A 242 -6.34 16.85 12.59
CA SER A 242 -7.22 17.92 12.06
C SER A 242 -6.94 19.31 12.66
N ILE A 243 -6.25 19.36 13.79
CA ILE A 243 -5.82 20.60 14.46
C ILE A 243 -4.28 20.75 14.50
N GLY A 244 -3.57 20.01 13.65
CA GLY A 244 -2.11 20.12 13.46
C GLY A 244 -1.26 19.42 14.51
N ILE A 245 -1.80 18.49 15.31
CA ILE A 245 -1.05 17.72 16.30
C ILE A 245 -0.69 16.36 15.70
N HIS A 246 0.55 16.22 15.22
CA HIS A 246 1.08 15.02 14.54
C HIS A 246 2.05 14.21 15.39
N ARG A 247 2.41 14.69 16.59
CA ARG A 247 3.45 14.10 17.43
C ARG A 247 3.19 12.65 17.86
N PHE A 248 1.96 12.16 17.73
CA PHE A 248 1.55 10.81 18.14
C PHE A 248 1.31 9.88 16.94
N ASP A 249 1.55 10.32 15.71
CA ASP A 249 1.29 9.58 14.49
C ASP A 249 2.18 8.33 14.32
N TYR A 250 3.21 8.18 15.15
CA TYR A 250 4.05 6.99 15.25
C TYR A 250 3.37 5.81 15.94
N LEU A 251 2.26 6.04 16.67
CA LEU A 251 1.57 4.98 17.40
C LEU A 251 0.96 3.94 16.45
N THR A 252 1.07 2.67 16.85
CA THR A 252 0.48 1.54 16.11
C THR A 252 -1.03 1.72 15.96
N SER A 253 -1.52 1.64 14.73
CA SER A 253 -2.93 1.85 14.39
C SER A 253 -3.61 0.66 13.74
N ILE A 254 -2.83 -0.31 13.24
CA ILE A 254 -3.33 -1.53 12.60
C ILE A 254 -2.31 -2.65 12.74
N GLU A 255 -2.79 -3.88 12.86
CA GLU A 255 -2.03 -5.12 12.84
C GLU A 255 -2.56 -6.06 11.76
N PHE A 256 -1.73 -6.99 11.27
CA PHE A 256 -2.06 -7.93 10.22
C PHE A 256 -1.92 -9.38 10.67
N ASN A 257 -2.95 -10.19 10.39
CA ASN A 257 -3.03 -11.61 10.71
C ASN A 257 -2.33 -12.47 9.66
N MET A 258 -1.05 -12.19 9.36
CA MET A 258 -0.29 -13.03 8.44
C MET A 258 0.02 -14.38 9.09
N PRO A 259 -0.32 -15.51 8.45
CA PRO A 259 -0.03 -16.84 8.99
C PRO A 259 1.48 -17.07 9.18
N THR A 260 1.87 -17.72 10.28
CA THR A 260 3.29 -18.00 10.58
C THR A 260 3.96 -18.87 9.52
N ALA A 261 3.20 -19.73 8.84
CA ALA A 261 3.70 -20.62 7.79
C ALA A 261 4.28 -19.88 6.57
N VAL A 262 3.85 -18.62 6.32
CA VAL A 262 4.34 -17.80 5.19
C VAL A 262 5.31 -16.70 5.62
N ARG A 263 5.65 -16.65 6.93
CA ARG A 263 6.60 -15.66 7.46
C ARG A 263 8.03 -16.18 7.37
N ASN A 264 8.95 -15.26 7.04
CA ASN A 264 10.39 -15.55 7.05
C ASN A 264 11.20 -14.53 7.88
N GLY A 265 10.52 -13.63 8.61
CA GLY A 265 11.12 -12.61 9.47
C GLY A 265 11.30 -11.24 8.81
N THR A 266 10.88 -11.09 7.56
CA THR A 266 11.00 -9.82 6.80
C THR A 266 9.67 -9.06 6.73
N GLU A 267 8.58 -9.66 7.19
CA GLU A 267 7.24 -9.11 7.15
C GLU A 267 7.07 -7.94 8.13
N THR A 268 6.18 -7.03 7.77
CA THR A 268 5.80 -5.89 8.62
C THR A 268 4.37 -6.06 9.11
N LEU A 269 4.22 -6.62 10.31
CA LEU A 269 2.93 -7.08 10.84
C LEU A 269 2.09 -5.98 11.53
N ALA A 270 2.64 -4.80 11.72
CA ALA A 270 1.94 -3.67 12.33
C ALA A 270 2.39 -2.35 11.70
N TYR A 271 1.46 -1.41 11.59
CA TYR A 271 1.76 -0.08 11.07
C TYR A 271 1.43 1.02 12.08
N SER A 272 2.28 2.04 12.09
CA SER A 272 1.96 3.33 12.69
C SER A 272 0.77 3.98 11.97
N PHE A 273 0.14 4.95 12.61
CA PHE A 273 -0.96 5.70 11.99
C PHE A 273 -0.50 6.40 10.71
N ARG A 274 0.67 7.08 10.72
CA ARG A 274 1.17 7.81 9.57
C ARG A 274 1.54 6.88 8.40
N LEU A 275 2.09 5.69 8.66
CA LEU A 275 2.37 4.73 7.61
C LEU A 275 1.07 4.18 7.02
N ASN A 276 0.14 3.72 7.86
CA ASN A 276 -1.16 3.22 7.41
C ASN A 276 -1.93 4.25 6.57
N ALA A 277 -1.97 5.51 7.04
CA ALA A 277 -2.66 6.60 6.35
C ALA A 277 -1.97 7.03 5.04
N SER A 278 -0.72 6.61 4.79
CA SER A 278 0.03 6.95 3.58
C SER A 278 -0.22 6.00 2.41
N PHE A 279 -0.85 4.85 2.63
CA PHE A 279 -1.14 3.90 1.55
C PHE A 279 -2.30 4.31 0.64
N SER A 280 -3.27 5.06 1.14
CA SER A 280 -4.46 5.39 0.34
C SER A 280 -4.77 6.88 0.36
N PRO A 281 -5.33 7.43 -0.72
CA PRO A 281 -5.75 8.82 -0.73
C PRO A 281 -6.99 9.00 0.16
N ARG A 282 -7.06 10.09 0.93
CA ARG A 282 -8.26 10.42 1.74
C ARG A 282 -9.48 10.68 0.88
N ASP A 283 -9.27 11.37 -0.24
CA ASP A 283 -10.28 11.64 -1.25
C ASP A 283 -9.95 10.81 -2.49
N TYR A 284 -10.34 9.54 -2.45
CA TYR A 284 -10.06 8.61 -3.54
C TYR A 284 -10.83 8.94 -4.83
N VAL A 285 -11.98 9.60 -4.72
CA VAL A 285 -12.75 10.02 -5.90
C VAL A 285 -11.96 11.08 -6.67
N LYS A 286 -11.42 12.08 -5.95
CA LYS A 286 -10.57 13.10 -6.54
C LYS A 286 -9.27 12.50 -7.10
N ALA A 287 -8.63 11.59 -6.36
CA ALA A 287 -7.36 11.00 -6.78
C ALA A 287 -7.51 10.11 -8.02
N LEU A 288 -8.56 9.28 -8.08
CA LEU A 288 -8.89 8.52 -9.27
C LEU A 288 -9.21 9.47 -10.44
N GLY A 289 -10.09 10.46 -10.25
CA GLY A 289 -10.48 11.42 -11.28
C GLY A 289 -9.35 12.27 -11.84
N ALA A 290 -8.18 12.28 -11.21
CA ALA A 290 -6.97 12.92 -11.72
C ALA A 290 -6.20 12.05 -12.74
N ILE A 291 -6.52 10.76 -12.86
CA ILE A 291 -5.82 9.83 -13.77
C ILE A 291 -6.31 10.04 -15.19
N THR A 292 -5.48 10.63 -16.03
CA THR A 292 -5.74 10.81 -17.46
C THR A 292 -4.98 9.81 -18.34
N GLN A 293 -4.00 9.12 -17.75
CA GLN A 293 -3.16 8.12 -18.41
C GLN A 293 -3.92 6.80 -18.58
N PRO A 294 -3.45 5.90 -19.46
CA PRO A 294 -3.95 4.53 -19.55
C PRO A 294 -3.95 3.85 -18.19
N LEU A 295 -5.08 3.22 -17.83
CA LEU A 295 -5.25 2.53 -16.54
C LEU A 295 -5.81 1.14 -16.78
N PHE A 296 -5.15 0.12 -16.24
CA PHE A 296 -5.67 -1.23 -16.18
C PHE A 296 -5.88 -1.70 -14.75
N LEU A 297 -7.12 -1.96 -14.39
CA LEU A 297 -7.47 -2.54 -13.11
C LEU A 297 -7.85 -4.01 -13.30
N LEU A 298 -7.12 -4.89 -12.64
CA LEU A 298 -7.33 -6.34 -12.68
C LEU A 298 -7.65 -6.85 -11.29
N ALA A 299 -8.73 -7.62 -11.15
CA ALA A 299 -9.16 -8.22 -9.88
C ALA A 299 -9.62 -9.65 -10.08
N GLY A 300 -9.64 -10.44 -9.03
CA GLY A 300 -10.14 -11.80 -9.05
C GLY A 300 -11.56 -11.92 -8.50
N SER A 301 -12.41 -12.75 -9.12
CA SER A 301 -13.80 -12.93 -8.65
C SER A 301 -13.91 -13.67 -7.30
N ALA A 302 -12.84 -14.38 -6.90
CA ALA A 302 -12.74 -15.06 -5.61
C ALA A 302 -11.98 -14.24 -4.55
N ASP A 303 -11.77 -12.93 -4.79
CA ASP A 303 -11.09 -12.04 -3.85
C ASP A 303 -11.83 -11.98 -2.50
N GLU A 304 -11.12 -12.32 -1.43
CA GLU A 304 -11.67 -12.45 -0.08
C GLU A 304 -11.77 -11.10 0.63
N THR A 305 -11.01 -10.10 0.16
CA THR A 305 -10.89 -8.78 0.80
C THR A 305 -11.62 -7.69 0.05
N MET A 306 -11.82 -7.86 -1.28
CA MET A 306 -12.43 -6.86 -2.14
C MET A 306 -13.70 -7.40 -2.82
N PHE A 307 -14.64 -6.52 -3.09
CA PHE A 307 -15.78 -6.77 -3.96
C PHE A 307 -15.36 -6.49 -5.42
N ALA A 308 -14.83 -7.50 -6.11
CA ALA A 308 -14.31 -7.36 -7.46
C ALA A 308 -15.35 -6.84 -8.46
N ASP A 309 -16.63 -7.20 -8.27
CA ASP A 309 -17.77 -6.76 -9.10
C ASP A 309 -18.08 -5.26 -9.00
N LYS A 310 -17.53 -4.57 -7.99
CA LYS A 310 -17.77 -3.13 -7.77
C LYS A 310 -16.75 -2.22 -8.47
N TYR A 311 -15.61 -2.75 -8.90
CA TYR A 311 -14.57 -1.92 -9.51
C TYR A 311 -15.04 -1.25 -10.81
N GLN A 312 -15.73 -1.98 -11.70
CA GLN A 312 -16.20 -1.41 -12.96
C GLN A 312 -17.09 -0.18 -12.74
N ALA A 313 -18.06 -0.27 -11.85
CA ALA A 313 -18.96 0.84 -11.55
C ALA A 313 -18.21 2.03 -10.92
N LEU A 314 -17.26 1.77 -10.02
CA LEU A 314 -16.47 2.81 -9.39
C LEU A 314 -15.59 3.54 -10.41
N ILE A 315 -14.84 2.81 -11.23
CA ILE A 315 -13.94 3.39 -12.23
C ILE A 315 -14.75 4.20 -13.26
N SER A 316 -15.82 3.65 -13.81
CA SER A 316 -16.67 4.37 -14.76
C SER A 316 -17.29 5.65 -14.19
N SER A 317 -17.57 5.70 -12.88
CA SER A 317 -18.13 6.89 -12.24
C SER A 317 -17.09 7.95 -11.88
N THR A 318 -15.83 7.54 -11.66
CA THR A 318 -14.75 8.45 -11.25
C THR A 318 -13.87 8.92 -12.40
N LEU A 319 -13.80 8.15 -13.49
CA LEU A 319 -13.04 8.46 -14.71
C LEU A 319 -13.95 8.44 -15.96
N PRO A 320 -15.02 9.24 -16.02
CA PRO A 320 -15.97 9.16 -17.12
C PRO A 320 -15.38 9.55 -18.48
N ASP A 321 -14.33 10.36 -18.49
CA ASP A 321 -13.69 10.90 -19.70
C ASP A 321 -12.38 10.15 -20.06
N ASN A 322 -12.02 9.09 -19.35
CA ASN A 322 -10.83 8.30 -19.63
C ASN A 322 -11.19 7.00 -20.34
N ASP A 323 -11.21 7.03 -21.67
CA ASP A 323 -11.50 5.89 -22.58
C ASP A 323 -10.39 4.83 -22.59
N GLN A 324 -9.25 5.11 -21.99
CA GLN A 324 -8.14 4.17 -21.83
C GLN A 324 -8.14 3.50 -20.43
N ALA A 325 -9.21 3.67 -19.66
CA ALA A 325 -9.38 2.97 -18.38
C ALA A 325 -10.11 1.64 -18.59
N GLU A 326 -9.44 0.53 -18.36
CA GLU A 326 -9.97 -0.83 -18.46
C GLU A 326 -10.07 -1.49 -17.09
N VAL A 327 -11.18 -2.16 -16.83
CA VAL A 327 -11.39 -3.01 -15.65
C VAL A 327 -11.70 -4.43 -16.10
N LYS A 328 -10.96 -5.39 -15.56
CA LYS A 328 -11.16 -6.82 -15.83
C LYS A 328 -11.23 -7.64 -14.57
N VAL A 329 -12.24 -8.48 -14.45
CA VAL A 329 -12.38 -9.43 -13.35
C VAL A 329 -12.15 -10.85 -13.87
N LEU A 330 -11.15 -11.52 -13.29
CA LEU A 330 -10.77 -12.89 -13.65
C LEU A 330 -11.54 -13.90 -12.79
N PRO A 331 -12.18 -14.92 -13.41
CA PRO A 331 -12.93 -15.90 -12.64
C PRO A 331 -12.00 -16.77 -11.78
N GLY A 332 -12.42 -17.02 -10.53
CA GLY A 332 -11.74 -17.95 -9.62
C GLY A 332 -10.39 -17.50 -9.04
N ILE A 333 -9.92 -16.31 -9.37
CA ILE A 333 -8.66 -15.77 -8.83
C ILE A 333 -8.90 -15.16 -7.45
N SER A 334 -8.09 -15.56 -6.46
CA SER A 334 -8.08 -15.05 -5.09
C SER A 334 -7.38 -13.69 -4.97
N HIS A 335 -7.40 -13.07 -3.79
CA HIS A 335 -6.69 -11.81 -3.54
C HIS A 335 -5.18 -11.93 -3.77
N MET A 336 -4.55 -13.00 -3.28
CA MET A 336 -3.12 -13.23 -3.50
C MET A 336 -2.84 -13.84 -4.87
N GLY A 337 -3.77 -14.62 -5.41
CA GLY A 337 -3.69 -15.20 -6.75
C GLY A 337 -3.46 -14.17 -7.86
N ILE A 338 -3.94 -12.94 -7.68
CA ILE A 338 -3.78 -11.88 -8.70
C ILE A 338 -2.31 -11.52 -8.98
N VAL A 339 -1.39 -11.82 -8.07
CA VAL A 339 0.06 -11.54 -8.23
C VAL A 339 0.90 -12.78 -8.52
N VAL A 340 0.36 -13.99 -8.31
CA VAL A 340 1.14 -15.24 -8.47
C VAL A 340 0.54 -16.21 -9.47
N ASN A 341 -0.78 -16.23 -9.66
CA ASN A 341 -1.44 -17.21 -10.49
C ASN A 341 -1.12 -17.00 -12.00
N PRO A 342 -0.67 -18.05 -12.72
CA PRO A 342 -0.35 -17.94 -14.16
C PRO A 342 -1.52 -17.46 -15.03
N ASP A 343 -2.76 -17.71 -14.64
CA ASP A 343 -3.95 -17.32 -15.42
C ASP A 343 -4.16 -15.80 -15.49
N VAL A 344 -3.47 -15.03 -14.65
CA VAL A 344 -3.44 -13.56 -14.67
C VAL A 344 -2.58 -13.02 -15.82
N ARG A 345 -1.53 -13.76 -16.18
CA ARG A 345 -0.46 -13.33 -17.10
C ARG A 345 -0.95 -12.94 -18.50
N PRO A 346 -1.91 -13.66 -19.13
CA PRO A 346 -2.39 -13.28 -20.48
C PRO A 346 -3.01 -11.88 -20.52
N ALA A 347 -3.79 -11.50 -19.51
CA ALA A 347 -4.43 -10.19 -19.45
C ALA A 347 -3.39 -9.06 -19.34
N ILE A 348 -2.41 -9.22 -18.43
CA ILE A 348 -1.32 -8.25 -18.26
C ILE A 348 -0.45 -8.18 -19.53
N LYS A 349 -0.13 -9.33 -20.13
CA LYS A 349 0.66 -9.39 -21.38
C LYS A 349 -0.04 -8.65 -22.52
N GLN A 350 -1.34 -8.84 -22.67
CA GLN A 350 -2.11 -8.15 -23.70
C GLN A 350 -2.03 -6.65 -23.49
N TRP A 351 -2.39 -6.17 -22.32
CA TRP A 351 -2.41 -4.74 -22.01
C TRP A 351 -1.02 -4.08 -22.17
N LEU A 352 0.05 -4.71 -21.64
CA LEU A 352 1.41 -4.18 -21.79
C LEU A 352 1.91 -4.12 -23.24
N ARG A 353 1.34 -4.90 -24.16
CA ARG A 353 1.66 -4.84 -25.60
C ARG A 353 0.91 -3.74 -26.34
N GLU A 354 -0.23 -3.35 -25.82
CA GLU A 354 -1.09 -2.32 -26.41
C GLU A 354 -0.67 -0.90 -25.98
N LEU A 355 0.09 -0.78 -24.87
CA LEU A 355 0.78 0.45 -24.46
C LEU A 355 1.99 0.73 -25.37
#